data_1ff434f961724f897d43e32e3f21ac16
#
_entry.id   1ff434f961724f897d43e32e3f21ac16
#
_cell.length_a   1.000
_cell.length_b   1.000
_cell.length_c   1.000
_cell.angle_alpha   90.00
_cell.angle_beta   90.00
_cell.angle_gamma   90.00
#
_symmetry.space_group_name_H-M   'P 1'
#
loop_
_entity.id
_entity.type
_entity.pdbx_description
1 polymer ?
#
loop_
_entity_poly.entity_id
_entity_poly.type
_entity_poly.pdbx_seq_one_letter_code
_entity_poly.pdbx_strand_id
1 'polypeptide(L)'
;MQMRNYFDSGITKPYAFRKEQLIKLQQAVKKYEQPLHEALFVDLKKSPEECWVTETGFLLSELSNILKHLKGWMQPESVSTNLLNLPSKSFILQEPLGVVLIISPWNYPFQLLMTPLAGAMAAGNCVILKSSEFAPATSAVMKQMIEETFDKNYI
;
A
#
# COMPACT_ATOMS: atom_id res chain seq x y z
N MET A 1 -17.57 7.14 -7.64
CA MET A 1 -17.37 7.38 -9.09
C MET A 1 -15.99 7.95 -9.42
N GLN A 2 -15.45 8.93 -8.71
CA GLN A 2 -14.18 9.59 -9.04
C GLN A 2 -12.97 8.64 -9.04
N MET A 3 -12.79 7.79 -8.01
CA MET A 3 -11.69 6.81 -7.94
C MET A 3 -11.75 5.76 -9.07
N ARG A 4 -12.95 5.32 -9.47
CA ARG A 4 -13.09 4.39 -10.60
C ARG A 4 -12.62 5.04 -11.91
N ASN A 5 -13.03 6.28 -12.18
CA ASN A 5 -12.57 7.02 -13.36
C ASN A 5 -11.06 7.26 -13.35
N TYR A 6 -10.48 7.53 -12.16
CA TYR A 6 -9.03 7.67 -11.99
C TYR A 6 -8.31 6.36 -12.33
N PHE A 7 -8.80 5.23 -11.86
CA PHE A 7 -8.27 3.91 -12.20
C PHE A 7 -8.44 3.60 -13.70
N ASP A 8 -9.62 3.84 -14.27
CA ASP A 8 -9.96 3.53 -15.66
C ASP A 8 -9.14 4.37 -16.66
N SER A 9 -8.60 5.53 -16.22
CA SER A 9 -7.65 6.32 -17.01
C SER A 9 -6.32 5.60 -17.27
N GLY A 10 -6.03 4.53 -16.51
CA GLY A 10 -4.80 3.76 -16.62
C GLY A 10 -3.56 4.39 -15.97
N ILE A 11 -3.70 5.55 -15.31
CA ILE A 11 -2.58 6.29 -14.70
C ILE A 11 -1.85 5.48 -13.62
N THR A 12 -2.54 4.56 -12.93
CA THR A 12 -1.96 3.72 -11.86
C THR A 12 -1.18 2.51 -12.38
N LYS A 13 -1.31 2.17 -13.68
CA LYS A 13 -0.73 0.95 -14.27
C LYS A 13 0.79 1.01 -14.47
N PRO A 14 1.42 2.13 -14.91
CA PRO A 14 2.84 2.18 -15.20
C PRO A 14 3.72 1.93 -13.97
N TYR A 15 4.84 1.23 -14.16
CA TYR A 15 5.86 1.01 -13.13
C TYR A 15 6.35 2.31 -12.48
N ALA A 16 6.59 3.36 -13.29
CA ALA A 16 7.08 4.63 -12.80
C ALA A 16 6.13 5.27 -11.78
N PHE A 17 4.82 5.26 -12.07
CA PHE A 17 3.79 5.76 -11.15
C PHE A 17 3.78 4.96 -9.85
N ARG A 18 3.69 3.62 -9.92
CA ARG A 18 3.64 2.77 -8.72
C ARG A 18 4.87 2.97 -7.83
N LYS A 19 6.06 3.00 -8.44
CA LYS A 19 7.32 3.25 -7.73
C LYS A 19 7.32 4.62 -7.04
N GLU A 20 6.90 5.67 -7.75
CA GLU A 20 6.83 7.02 -7.19
C GLU A 20 5.89 7.07 -5.97
N GLN A 21 4.69 6.49 -6.08
CA GLN A 21 3.72 6.50 -4.99
C GLN A 21 4.21 5.70 -3.77
N LEU A 22 4.88 4.56 -3.97
CA LEU A 22 5.49 3.79 -2.88
C LEU A 22 6.63 4.56 -2.19
N ILE A 23 7.43 5.31 -2.94
CA ILE A 23 8.47 6.20 -2.37
C ILE A 23 7.83 7.33 -1.55
N LYS A 24 6.73 7.94 -2.05
CA LYS A 24 5.97 8.95 -1.30
C LYS A 24 5.44 8.37 0.02
N LEU A 25 4.88 7.15 0.00
CA LEU A 25 4.44 6.48 1.22
C LEU A 25 5.60 6.28 2.19
N GLN A 26 6.75 5.80 1.72
CA GLN A 26 7.93 5.62 2.56
C GLN A 26 8.42 6.93 3.21
N GLN A 27 8.40 8.02 2.46
CA GLN A 27 8.76 9.35 2.97
C GLN A 27 7.74 9.89 3.97
N ALA A 28 6.44 9.67 3.71
CA ALA A 28 5.36 10.05 4.61
C ALA A 28 5.46 9.33 5.95
N VAL A 29 5.71 8.01 5.94
CA VAL A 29 5.91 7.22 7.17
C VAL A 29 7.06 7.78 8.00
N LYS A 30 8.20 8.10 7.38
CA LYS A 30 9.34 8.70 8.09
C LYS A 30 9.02 10.09 8.65
N LYS A 31 8.31 10.93 7.87
CA LYS A 31 7.88 12.26 8.31
C LYS A 31 6.94 12.21 9.52
N TYR A 32 6.06 11.22 9.54
CA TYR A 32 5.01 11.06 10.56
C TYR A 32 5.36 10.09 11.68
N GLU A 33 6.60 9.57 11.73
CA GLU A 33 7.01 8.53 12.70
C GLU A 33 6.73 8.95 14.14
N GLN A 34 7.19 10.13 14.55
CA GLN A 34 6.97 10.63 15.91
C GLN A 34 5.48 10.86 16.22
N PRO A 35 4.68 11.59 15.42
CA PRO A 35 3.24 11.72 15.65
C PRO A 35 2.50 10.38 15.71
N LEU A 36 2.91 9.39 14.92
CA LEU A 36 2.32 8.04 14.96
C LEU A 36 2.64 7.32 16.27
N HIS A 37 3.89 7.39 16.74
CA HIS A 37 4.29 6.79 18.03
C HIS A 37 3.54 7.43 19.21
N GLU A 38 3.39 8.75 19.21
CA GLU A 38 2.62 9.48 20.23
C GLU A 38 1.13 9.03 20.21
N ALA A 39 0.53 8.92 19.03
CA ALA A 39 -0.84 8.46 18.87
C ALA A 39 -1.04 6.99 19.31
N LEU A 40 -0.11 6.11 18.96
CA LEU A 40 -0.09 4.70 19.37
C LEU A 40 0.08 4.56 20.91
N PHE A 41 0.85 5.46 21.52
CA PHE A 41 0.92 5.51 22.99
C PHE A 41 -0.41 5.97 23.61
N VAL A 42 -1.08 6.96 23.00
CA VAL A 42 -2.40 7.43 23.48
C VAL A 42 -3.42 6.29 23.45
N ASP A 43 -3.54 5.61 22.30
CA ASP A 43 -4.55 4.58 22.07
C ASP A 43 -4.23 3.24 22.77
N LEU A 44 -2.98 2.78 22.71
CA LEU A 44 -2.59 1.41 23.04
C LEU A 44 -1.47 1.31 24.09
N LYS A 45 -0.93 2.44 24.57
CA LYS A 45 0.20 2.50 25.52
C LYS A 45 1.48 1.81 25.00
N LYS A 46 1.65 1.70 23.68
CA LYS A 46 2.85 1.13 23.07
C LYS A 46 4.05 2.06 23.28
N SER A 47 5.21 1.50 23.65
CA SER A 47 6.46 2.28 23.72
C SER A 47 6.95 2.65 22.31
N PRO A 48 7.81 3.68 22.17
CA PRO A 48 8.40 4.02 20.86
C PRO A 48 9.13 2.85 20.21
N GLU A 49 9.85 2.03 20.97
CA GLU A 49 10.57 0.86 20.49
C GLU A 49 9.59 -0.20 19.95
N GLU A 50 8.52 -0.46 20.68
CA GLU A 50 7.46 -1.37 20.25
C GLU A 50 6.77 -0.86 18.97
N CYS A 51 6.45 0.45 18.91
CA CYS A 51 5.87 1.08 17.74
C CYS A 51 6.78 0.93 16.52
N TRP A 52 8.08 1.14 16.71
CA TRP A 52 9.04 0.99 15.62
C TRP A 52 9.10 -0.46 15.13
N VAL A 53 9.28 -1.43 16.02
CA VAL A 53 9.42 -2.84 15.66
C VAL A 53 8.15 -3.42 15.02
N THR A 54 6.97 -3.09 15.57
CA THR A 54 5.71 -3.75 15.19
C THR A 54 4.84 -2.97 14.21
N GLU A 55 5.11 -1.68 14.03
CA GLU A 55 4.26 -0.80 13.20
C GLU A 55 5.09 -0.10 12.11
N THR A 56 5.82 0.98 12.45
CA THR A 56 6.47 1.84 11.44
C THR A 56 7.67 1.19 10.79
N GLY A 57 8.57 0.59 11.55
CA GLY A 57 9.78 -0.06 11.04
C GLY A 57 9.44 -1.31 10.22
N PHE A 58 8.42 -2.09 10.64
CA PHE A 58 7.93 -3.22 9.86
C PHE A 58 7.48 -2.77 8.46
N LEU A 59 6.64 -1.73 8.37
CA LEU A 59 6.18 -1.20 7.08
C LEU A 59 7.33 -0.66 6.23
N LEU A 60 8.30 0.04 6.83
CA LEU A 60 9.47 0.56 6.09
C LEU A 60 10.30 -0.57 5.47
N SER A 61 10.44 -1.71 6.18
CA SER A 61 11.09 -2.91 5.67
C SER A 61 10.30 -3.51 4.49
N GLU A 62 8.98 -3.65 4.62
CA GLU A 62 8.11 -4.15 3.54
C GLU A 62 8.15 -3.24 2.31
N LEU A 63 8.07 -1.92 2.48
CA LEU A 63 8.19 -0.95 1.38
C LEU A 63 9.54 -1.08 0.65
N SER A 64 10.63 -1.30 1.38
CA SER A 64 11.96 -1.51 0.80
C SER A 64 12.01 -2.81 -0.02
N ASN A 65 11.40 -3.88 0.48
CA ASN A 65 11.27 -5.15 -0.22
C ASN A 65 10.41 -5.02 -1.49
N ILE A 66 9.25 -4.38 -1.40
CA ILE A 66 8.36 -4.12 -2.54
C ILE A 66 9.10 -3.31 -3.62
N LEU A 67 9.74 -2.20 -3.25
CA LEU A 67 10.47 -1.33 -4.20
C LEU A 67 11.59 -2.06 -4.93
N LYS A 68 12.27 -2.99 -4.24
CA LYS A 68 13.33 -3.82 -4.81
C LYS A 68 12.80 -4.81 -5.86
N HIS A 69 11.63 -5.39 -5.64
CA HIS A 69 11.10 -6.49 -6.46
C HIS A 69 9.98 -6.07 -7.43
N LEU A 70 9.39 -4.89 -7.26
CA LEU A 70 8.22 -4.41 -8.04
C LEU A 70 8.38 -4.58 -9.55
N LYS A 71 9.55 -4.22 -10.09
CA LYS A 71 9.80 -4.32 -11.54
C LYS A 71 9.74 -5.77 -12.03
N GLY A 72 10.25 -6.71 -11.23
CA GLY A 72 10.20 -8.14 -11.55
C GLY A 72 8.78 -8.69 -11.48
N TRP A 73 8.04 -8.34 -10.42
CA TRP A 73 6.64 -8.81 -10.25
C TRP A 73 5.69 -8.31 -11.33
N MET A 74 6.01 -7.21 -11.99
CA MET A 74 5.21 -6.67 -13.09
C MET A 74 5.52 -7.31 -14.45
N GLN A 75 6.51 -8.21 -14.54
CA GLN A 75 6.81 -8.88 -15.81
C GLN A 75 5.84 -10.02 -16.07
N PRO A 76 5.51 -10.28 -17.34
CA PRO A 76 4.76 -11.48 -17.72
C PRO A 76 5.52 -12.75 -17.28
N GLU A 77 4.84 -13.67 -16.62
CA GLU A 77 5.38 -14.97 -16.27
C GLU A 77 5.15 -15.97 -17.40
N SER A 78 6.25 -16.47 -17.98
CA SER A 78 6.17 -17.45 -19.06
C SER A 78 5.71 -18.82 -18.52
N VAL A 79 4.71 -19.41 -19.17
CA VAL A 79 4.18 -20.75 -18.83
C VAL A 79 4.24 -21.68 -20.05
N SER A 80 4.13 -23.00 -19.80
CA SER A 80 4.15 -24.00 -20.87
C SER A 80 2.98 -23.81 -21.83
N THR A 81 3.28 -23.88 -23.14
CA THR A 81 2.28 -23.83 -24.21
C THR A 81 1.93 -25.25 -24.64
N ASN A 82 0.65 -25.53 -24.84
CA ASN A 82 0.18 -26.81 -25.38
C ASN A 82 0.77 -27.03 -26.79
N LEU A 83 1.19 -28.28 -27.10
CA LEU A 83 1.79 -28.68 -28.34
C LEU A 83 0.97 -28.29 -29.57
N LEU A 84 -0.36 -28.34 -29.49
CA LEU A 84 -1.27 -27.95 -30.57
C LEU A 84 -1.21 -26.46 -30.93
N ASN A 85 -0.71 -25.61 -29.99
CA ASN A 85 -0.61 -24.17 -30.18
C ASN A 85 0.81 -23.70 -30.55
N LEU A 86 1.73 -24.60 -30.83
CA LEU A 86 3.06 -24.21 -31.31
C LEU A 86 2.97 -23.58 -32.72
N PRO A 87 3.77 -22.52 -32.99
CA PRO A 87 4.88 -21.96 -32.20
C PRO A 87 4.50 -20.78 -31.27
N SER A 88 3.24 -20.68 -30.80
CA SER A 88 2.77 -19.64 -29.91
C SER A 88 3.49 -19.70 -28.52
N LYS A 89 3.46 -18.58 -27.79
CA LYS A 89 3.95 -18.49 -26.40
C LYS A 89 2.80 -18.17 -25.47
N SER A 90 2.78 -18.79 -24.29
CA SER A 90 1.79 -18.54 -23.23
C SER A 90 2.45 -17.85 -22.05
N PHE A 91 1.73 -16.91 -21.42
CA PHE A 91 2.20 -16.21 -20.23
C PHE A 91 1.01 -15.80 -19.36
N ILE A 92 1.31 -15.61 -18.06
CA ILE A 92 0.39 -15.02 -17.08
C ILE A 92 0.77 -13.56 -16.91
N LEU A 93 -0.22 -12.67 -17.00
CA LEU A 93 -0.08 -11.24 -16.74
C LEU A 93 -0.88 -10.86 -15.50
N GLN A 94 -0.20 -10.25 -14.52
CA GLN A 94 -0.86 -9.75 -13.31
C GLN A 94 -1.47 -8.38 -13.58
N GLU A 95 -2.76 -8.22 -13.33
CA GLU A 95 -3.48 -6.96 -13.49
C GLU A 95 -4.12 -6.48 -12.18
N PRO A 96 -4.20 -5.16 -11.95
CA PRO A 96 -4.89 -4.61 -10.78
C PRO A 96 -6.40 -4.87 -10.85
N LEU A 97 -7.02 -5.09 -9.68
CA LEU A 97 -8.47 -5.31 -9.55
C LEU A 97 -9.29 -4.02 -9.75
N GLY A 98 -8.69 -2.86 -9.52
CA GLY A 98 -9.35 -1.57 -9.68
C GLY A 98 -9.38 -0.73 -8.41
N VAL A 99 -10.53 -0.56 -7.80
CA VAL A 99 -10.69 0.11 -6.51
C VAL A 99 -10.89 -0.94 -5.44
N VAL A 100 -10.03 -0.97 -4.45
CA VAL A 100 -10.06 -1.94 -3.34
C VAL A 100 -10.34 -1.23 -2.01
N LEU A 101 -10.98 -1.94 -1.09
CA LEU A 101 -11.25 -1.48 0.28
C LEU A 101 -10.36 -2.26 1.24
N ILE A 102 -9.67 -1.54 2.13
CA ILE A 102 -8.88 -2.12 3.22
C ILE A 102 -9.52 -1.71 4.55
N ILE A 103 -9.87 -2.70 5.37
CA ILE A 103 -10.44 -2.51 6.71
C ILE A 103 -9.46 -3.11 7.70
N SER A 104 -8.96 -2.32 8.65
CA SER A 104 -8.00 -2.79 9.65
C SER A 104 -8.60 -2.90 11.06
N PRO A 105 -8.11 -3.83 11.88
CA PRO A 105 -8.42 -3.91 13.30
C PRO A 105 -7.64 -2.86 14.11
N TRP A 106 -7.87 -2.87 15.43
CA TRP A 106 -7.30 -1.88 16.36
C TRP A 106 -5.96 -2.28 17.00
N ASN A 107 -5.60 -3.57 17.01
CA ASN A 107 -4.47 -4.07 17.80
C ASN A 107 -3.07 -3.74 17.22
N TYR A 108 -2.97 -3.61 15.90
CA TYR A 108 -1.82 -3.07 15.16
C TYR A 108 -2.37 -2.11 14.09
N PRO A 109 -2.95 -0.96 14.50
CA PRO A 109 -3.82 -0.17 13.62
C PRO A 109 -3.09 0.43 12.43
N PHE A 110 -1.82 0.80 12.61
CA PHE A 110 -1.01 1.36 11.52
C PHE A 110 -0.50 0.26 10.58
N GLN A 111 0.16 -0.75 11.11
CA GLN A 111 0.77 -1.82 10.31
C GLN A 111 -0.28 -2.59 9.50
N LEU A 112 -1.41 -2.99 10.12
CA LEU A 112 -2.45 -3.77 9.44
C LEU A 112 -3.30 -2.97 8.44
N LEU A 113 -3.22 -1.63 8.45
CA LEU A 113 -3.81 -0.79 7.42
C LEU A 113 -2.80 -0.49 6.30
N MET A 114 -1.56 -0.13 6.65
CA MET A 114 -0.57 0.40 5.70
C MET A 114 0.19 -0.69 4.93
N THR A 115 0.38 -1.89 5.51
CA THR A 115 1.03 -3.00 4.77
C THR A 115 0.18 -3.50 3.61
N PRO A 116 -1.13 -3.78 3.78
CA PRO A 116 -2.00 -4.08 2.65
C PRO A 116 -2.14 -2.91 1.65
N LEU A 117 -2.10 -1.65 2.14
CA LEU A 117 -2.07 -0.47 1.26
C LEU A 117 -0.85 -0.50 0.34
N ALA A 118 0.36 -0.75 0.88
CA ALA A 118 1.57 -0.84 0.09
C ALA A 118 1.47 -1.95 -0.99
N GLY A 119 0.90 -3.11 -0.65
CA GLY A 119 0.63 -4.19 -1.60
C GLY A 119 -0.38 -3.79 -2.69
N ALA A 120 -1.47 -3.14 -2.31
CA ALA A 120 -2.50 -2.67 -3.25
C ALA A 120 -1.96 -1.60 -4.21
N MET A 121 -1.12 -0.67 -3.72
CA MET A 121 -0.41 0.34 -4.52
C MET A 121 0.58 -0.32 -5.49
N ALA A 122 1.34 -1.30 -5.02
CA ALA A 122 2.28 -2.08 -5.85
C ALA A 122 1.56 -2.82 -6.99
N ALA A 123 0.37 -3.36 -6.72
CA ALA A 123 -0.47 -3.99 -7.72
C ALA A 123 -1.11 -2.98 -8.71
N GLY A 124 -1.13 -1.68 -8.40
CA GLY A 124 -1.67 -0.62 -9.25
C GLY A 124 -3.15 -0.31 -9.02
N ASN A 125 -3.69 -0.63 -7.84
CA ASN A 125 -5.06 -0.31 -7.45
C ASN A 125 -5.20 1.10 -6.90
N CYS A 126 -6.40 1.67 -6.99
CA CYS A 126 -6.86 2.75 -6.11
C CYS A 126 -7.39 2.13 -4.80
N VAL A 127 -7.29 2.87 -3.68
CA VAL A 127 -7.56 2.27 -2.37
C VAL A 127 -8.47 3.15 -1.51
N ILE A 128 -9.49 2.53 -0.91
CA ILE A 128 -10.29 3.12 0.16
C ILE A 128 -9.81 2.53 1.48
N LEU A 129 -9.50 3.38 2.46
CA LEU A 129 -9.01 2.98 3.77
C LEU A 129 -10.10 3.14 4.84
N LYS A 130 -10.33 2.11 5.64
CA LYS A 130 -11.18 2.14 6.83
C LYS A 130 -10.34 1.71 8.03
N SER A 131 -9.89 2.66 8.81
CA SER A 131 -9.22 2.40 10.09
C SER A 131 -10.23 2.01 11.19
N SER A 132 -9.73 1.46 12.28
CA SER A 132 -10.56 1.09 13.43
C SER A 132 -10.96 2.31 14.26
N GLU A 133 -12.22 2.37 14.66
CA GLU A 133 -12.77 3.34 15.61
C GLU A 133 -12.21 3.19 17.03
N PHE A 134 -11.62 2.04 17.35
CA PHE A 134 -11.01 1.77 18.67
C PHE A 134 -9.56 2.27 18.81
N ALA A 135 -9.01 2.87 17.74
CA ALA A 135 -7.71 3.54 17.75
C ALA A 135 -7.85 4.96 17.15
N PRO A 136 -8.60 5.87 17.80
CA PRO A 136 -9.00 7.15 17.21
C PRO A 136 -7.83 8.12 17.02
N ALA A 137 -6.86 8.18 17.94
CA ALA A 137 -5.69 9.05 17.82
C ALA A 137 -4.79 8.61 16.65
N THR A 138 -4.51 7.32 16.56
CA THR A 138 -3.74 6.73 15.44
C THR A 138 -4.46 6.94 14.11
N SER A 139 -5.78 6.74 14.08
CA SER A 139 -6.61 6.96 12.89
C SER A 139 -6.56 8.41 12.40
N ALA A 140 -6.57 9.38 13.31
CA ALA A 140 -6.49 10.81 12.96
C ALA A 140 -5.15 11.15 12.30
N VAL A 141 -4.04 10.66 12.86
CA VAL A 141 -2.69 10.88 12.30
C VAL A 141 -2.54 10.19 10.95
N MET A 142 -3.02 8.94 10.81
CA MET A 142 -3.00 8.23 9.53
C MET A 142 -3.80 8.97 8.46
N LYS A 143 -5.00 9.46 8.80
CA LYS A 143 -5.83 10.26 7.89
C LYS A 143 -5.06 11.49 7.40
N GLN A 144 -4.50 12.29 8.31
CA GLN A 144 -3.72 13.47 7.94
C GLN A 144 -2.54 13.10 7.02
N MET A 145 -1.79 12.05 7.36
CA MET A 145 -0.66 11.59 6.57
C MET A 145 -1.07 11.23 5.13
N ILE A 146 -2.18 10.52 4.97
CA ILE A 146 -2.67 10.10 3.65
C ILE A 146 -3.19 11.31 2.85
N GLU A 147 -4.00 12.19 3.46
CA GLU A 147 -4.57 13.36 2.80
C GLU A 147 -3.50 14.38 2.36
N GLU A 148 -2.38 14.51 3.10
CA GLU A 148 -1.25 15.36 2.71
C GLU A 148 -0.37 14.73 1.62
N THR A 149 -0.40 13.42 1.45
CA THR A 149 0.56 12.70 0.60
C THR A 149 -0.02 12.33 -0.76
N PHE A 150 -1.31 11.98 -0.81
CA PHE A 150 -1.93 11.37 -1.99
C PHE A 150 -3.13 12.16 -2.51
N ASP A 151 -3.38 12.01 -3.82
CA ASP A 151 -4.62 12.49 -4.43
C ASP A 151 -5.81 11.67 -3.91
N LYS A 152 -6.88 12.36 -3.49
CA LYS A 152 -8.14 11.74 -3.00
C LYS A 152 -8.87 10.85 -4.01
N ASN A 153 -8.49 10.92 -5.28
CA ASN A 153 -8.99 10.01 -6.30
C ASN A 153 -8.15 8.72 -6.40
N TYR A 154 -6.98 8.70 -5.74
CA TYR A 154 -6.09 7.56 -5.69
C TYR A 154 -6.20 6.81 -4.36
N ILE A 155 -6.10 7.52 -3.21
CA ILE A 155 -6.24 6.95 -1.85
C ILE A 155 -7.11 7.88 -1.01
#